data_29bcb435633fd7af77e66ce9204c3215
#
_entry.id   29bcb435633fd7af77e66ce9204c3215
#
_cell.length_a   1.000
_cell.length_b   1.000
_cell.length_c   1.000
_cell.angle_alpha   90.00
_cell.angle_beta   90.00
_cell.angle_gamma   90.00
#
_symmetry.space_group_name_H-M   'P 1'
#
loop_
_entity.id
_entity.type
_entity.pdbx_description
1 polymer ?
#
loop_
_entity_poly.entity_id
_entity_poly.type
_entity_poly.pdbx_seq_one_letter_code
_entity_poly.pdbx_strand_id
1 'polypeptide(L)'
;MAVIGAGPVGLCAMLCARLFGAAEVIALDTDETRLRVARERGLCRLALNPRHLGETEALVRGQTAGRGADAVIEAAGGETSFELAWRLARPNAVVALVAMYEREQVLPLPAMYGKNLIFKTGGVDAVHGERLMKLIEAGALDTSFLLTHRAPLNDILEGYRVFGQKADGCLKWAVTPYER
;
A
#
# COMPACT_ATOMS: atom_id res chain seq x y z
N MET A 1 -6.02 3.51 10.20
CA MET A 1 -5.62 2.27 9.53
C MET A 1 -4.16 2.33 9.12
N ALA A 2 -3.50 1.18 8.86
CA ALA A 2 -2.12 1.15 8.36
C ALA A 2 -2.10 0.53 6.95
N VAL A 3 -1.23 1.06 6.07
CA VAL A 3 -0.97 0.54 4.72
C VAL A 3 0.51 0.28 4.58
N ILE A 4 0.89 -0.97 4.35
CA ILE A 4 2.26 -1.43 4.16
C ILE A 4 2.52 -1.55 2.67
N GLY A 5 3.51 -0.83 2.19
CA GLY A 5 3.78 -0.60 0.78
C GLY A 5 3.14 0.71 0.29
N ALA A 6 3.96 1.66 -0.13
CA ALA A 6 3.56 2.91 -0.76
C ALA A 6 3.84 2.91 -2.29
N GLY A 7 3.81 1.73 -2.90
CA GLY A 7 3.76 1.57 -4.35
C GLY A 7 2.40 1.94 -4.92
N PRO A 8 2.18 1.81 -6.23
CA PRO A 8 0.92 2.19 -6.88
C PRO A 8 -0.32 1.59 -6.21
N VAL A 9 -0.28 0.30 -5.84
CA VAL A 9 -1.39 -0.38 -5.17
C VAL A 9 -1.65 0.20 -3.79
N GLY A 10 -0.58 0.39 -2.98
CA GLY A 10 -0.71 0.97 -1.65
C GLY A 10 -1.19 2.42 -1.66
N LEU A 11 -0.71 3.23 -2.60
CA LEU A 11 -1.19 4.61 -2.77
C LEU A 11 -2.68 4.65 -3.16
N CYS A 12 -3.14 3.75 -4.05
CA CYS A 12 -4.56 3.58 -4.34
C CYS A 12 -5.35 3.13 -3.10
N ALA A 13 -4.79 2.21 -2.31
CA ALA A 13 -5.43 1.77 -1.07
C ALA A 13 -5.61 2.93 -0.07
N MET A 14 -4.60 3.81 0.06
CA MET A 14 -4.68 5.01 0.90
C MET A 14 -5.75 5.99 0.40
N LEU A 15 -5.82 6.22 -0.93
CA LEU A 15 -6.88 7.03 -1.54
C LEU A 15 -8.27 6.46 -1.21
N CYS A 16 -8.47 5.18 -1.46
CA CYS A 16 -9.74 4.50 -1.20
C CYS A 16 -10.08 4.48 0.29
N ALA A 17 -9.09 4.31 1.17
CA ALA A 17 -9.31 4.32 2.62
C ALA A 17 -10.04 5.59 3.08
N ARG A 18 -9.68 6.74 2.54
CA ARG A 18 -10.34 8.02 2.84
C ARG A 18 -11.77 8.06 2.34
N LEU A 19 -12.04 7.55 1.13
CA LEU A 19 -13.39 7.42 0.60
C LEU A 19 -14.28 6.53 1.47
N PHE A 20 -13.70 5.51 2.09
CA PHE A 20 -14.40 4.61 3.02
C PHE A 20 -14.40 5.09 4.47
N GLY A 21 -14.02 6.34 4.73
CA GLY A 21 -14.16 6.96 6.04
C GLY A 21 -13.04 6.65 7.04
N ALA A 22 -11.87 6.23 6.59
CA ALA A 22 -10.70 6.12 7.46
C ALA A 22 -10.32 7.52 7.96
N ALA A 23 -10.44 7.74 9.27
CA ALA A 23 -10.08 9.02 9.88
C ALA A 23 -8.58 9.31 9.73
N GLU A 24 -7.75 8.28 9.87
CA GLU A 24 -6.30 8.39 9.76
C GLU A 24 -5.71 7.21 9.02
N VAL A 25 -4.70 7.49 8.18
CA VAL A 25 -3.90 6.50 7.46
C VAL A 25 -2.44 6.66 7.87
N ILE A 26 -1.80 5.55 8.21
CA ILE A 26 -0.36 5.43 8.43
C ILE A 26 0.21 4.68 7.23
N ALA A 27 1.13 5.30 6.50
CA ALA A 27 1.83 4.69 5.39
C ALA A 27 3.15 4.10 5.83
N LEU A 28 3.50 2.91 5.37
CA LEU A 28 4.77 2.26 5.65
C LEU A 28 5.43 1.80 4.33
N ASP A 29 6.68 2.18 4.13
CA ASP A 29 7.50 1.71 3.00
C ASP A 29 8.98 1.85 3.35
N THR A 30 9.84 1.05 2.75
CA THR A 30 11.30 1.19 2.87
C THR A 30 11.86 2.26 1.93
N ASP A 31 11.09 2.70 0.95
CA ASP A 31 11.45 3.71 -0.04
C ASP A 31 10.95 5.09 0.40
N GLU A 32 11.89 5.97 0.79
CA GLU A 32 11.59 7.33 1.25
C GLU A 32 10.94 8.19 0.15
N THR A 33 11.23 7.93 -1.12
CA THR A 33 10.62 8.67 -2.24
C THR A 33 9.12 8.38 -2.31
N ARG A 34 8.73 7.13 -2.15
CA ARG A 34 7.32 6.72 -2.10
C ARG A 34 6.60 7.25 -0.87
N LEU A 35 7.25 7.22 0.29
CA LEU A 35 6.72 7.82 1.51
C LEU A 35 6.53 9.33 1.36
N ARG A 36 7.44 10.01 0.68
CA ARG A 36 7.31 11.43 0.38
C ARG A 36 6.08 11.70 -0.48
N VAL A 37 5.85 10.92 -1.55
CA VAL A 37 4.64 11.04 -2.38
C VAL A 37 3.37 10.89 -1.54
N ALA A 38 3.31 9.88 -0.67
CA ALA A 38 2.16 9.68 0.21
C ALA A 38 1.90 10.90 1.11
N ARG A 39 2.96 11.52 1.66
CA ARG A 39 2.86 12.75 2.48
C ARG A 39 2.41 13.96 1.66
N GLU A 40 3.09 14.24 0.55
CA GLU A 40 2.84 15.42 -0.29
C GLU A 40 1.43 15.41 -0.89
N ARG A 41 0.91 14.22 -1.20
CA ARG A 41 -0.47 14.03 -1.68
C ARG A 41 -1.50 13.99 -0.54
N GLY A 42 -1.08 14.15 0.70
CA GLY A 42 -1.96 14.13 1.86
C GLY A 42 -2.69 12.79 2.04
N LEU A 43 -2.12 11.67 1.56
CA LEU A 43 -2.74 10.36 1.62
C LEU A 43 -2.62 9.69 2.99
N CYS A 44 -1.65 10.11 3.78
CA CYS A 44 -1.42 9.62 5.13
C CYS A 44 -1.14 10.77 6.09
N ARG A 45 -1.44 10.55 7.37
CA ARG A 45 -1.03 11.47 8.44
C ARG A 45 0.42 11.22 8.86
N LEU A 46 0.82 9.96 8.87
CA LEU A 46 2.15 9.52 9.27
C LEU A 46 2.71 8.58 8.20
N ALA A 47 3.98 8.80 7.84
CA ALA A 47 4.70 7.93 6.93
C ALA A 47 5.97 7.44 7.63
N LEU A 48 6.13 6.13 7.72
CA LEU A 48 7.18 5.45 8.47
C LEU A 48 7.97 4.51 7.57
N ASN A 49 9.28 4.50 7.77
CA ASN A 49 10.14 3.46 7.22
C ASN A 49 10.29 2.34 8.28
N PRO A 50 9.78 1.12 8.01
CA PRO A 50 9.72 0.05 8.99
C PRO A 50 11.04 -0.74 9.09
N ARG A 51 12.18 -0.04 9.22
CA ARG A 51 13.51 -0.68 9.32
C ARG A 51 13.65 -1.54 10.59
N HIS A 52 13.00 -1.12 11.67
CA HIS A 52 13.03 -1.82 12.96
C HIS A 52 11.61 -2.13 13.42
N LEU A 53 11.26 -3.40 13.40
CA LEU A 53 9.89 -3.87 13.65
C LEU A 53 9.34 -3.38 15.01
N GLY A 54 10.12 -3.51 16.08
CA GLY A 54 9.69 -3.09 17.43
C GLY A 54 9.46 -1.58 17.55
N GLU A 55 10.31 -0.76 16.96
CA GLU A 55 10.15 0.69 16.93
C GLU A 55 8.92 1.10 16.11
N THR A 56 8.73 0.46 14.95
CA THR A 56 7.57 0.71 14.09
C THR A 56 6.27 0.36 14.82
N GLU A 57 6.23 -0.78 15.52
CA GLU A 57 5.08 -1.18 16.34
C GLU A 57 4.80 -0.17 17.46
N ALA A 58 5.83 0.28 18.16
CA ALA A 58 5.69 1.29 19.21
C ALA A 58 5.15 2.63 18.67
N LEU A 59 5.64 3.09 17.52
CA LEU A 59 5.17 4.31 16.87
C LEU A 59 3.70 4.20 16.45
N VAL A 60 3.30 3.09 15.81
CA VAL A 60 1.90 2.88 15.42
C VAL A 60 1.00 2.78 16.66
N ARG A 61 1.41 2.10 17.72
CA ARG A 61 0.68 2.04 19.00
C ARG A 61 0.53 3.43 19.61
N GLY A 62 1.57 4.25 19.59
CA GLY A 62 1.52 5.64 20.07
C GLY A 62 0.46 6.47 19.35
N GLN A 63 0.28 6.27 18.03
CA GLN A 63 -0.74 6.96 17.24
C GLN A 63 -2.15 6.37 17.37
N THR A 64 -2.31 5.23 18.03
CA THR A 64 -3.57 4.48 18.11
C THR A 64 -4.02 4.24 19.55
N ALA A 65 -3.66 5.13 20.47
CA ALA A 65 -3.93 5.01 21.90
C ALA A 65 -3.53 3.63 22.49
N GLY A 66 -2.37 3.11 22.08
CA GLY A 66 -1.81 1.84 22.52
C GLY A 66 -2.41 0.59 21.88
N ARG A 67 -3.48 0.71 21.08
CA ARG A 67 -4.26 -0.44 20.60
C ARG A 67 -3.65 -1.14 19.36
N GLY A 68 -3.05 -0.41 18.46
CA GLY A 68 -2.70 -0.83 17.11
C GLY A 68 -3.72 -0.36 16.06
N ALA A 69 -3.48 -0.66 14.79
CA ALA A 69 -4.31 -0.23 13.68
C ALA A 69 -5.64 -1.00 13.60
N ASP A 70 -6.75 -0.28 13.39
CA ASP A 70 -8.10 -0.86 13.27
C ASP A 70 -8.23 -1.78 12.04
N ALA A 71 -7.50 -1.47 10.99
CA ALA A 71 -7.36 -2.31 9.79
C ALA A 71 -5.95 -2.15 9.23
N VAL A 72 -5.43 -3.20 8.62
CA VAL A 72 -4.13 -3.18 7.95
C VAL A 72 -4.29 -3.69 6.53
N ILE A 73 -3.73 -2.95 5.57
CA ILE A 73 -3.57 -3.42 4.18
C ILE A 73 -2.10 -3.68 3.93
N GLU A 74 -1.78 -4.89 3.54
CA GLU A 74 -0.44 -5.30 3.12
C GLU A 74 -0.40 -5.34 1.59
N ALA A 75 0.42 -4.46 0.99
CA ALA A 75 0.56 -4.25 -0.45
C ALA A 75 2.04 -4.22 -0.90
N ALA A 76 2.96 -4.73 -0.07
CA ALA A 76 4.40 -4.76 -0.37
C ALA A 76 4.90 -6.14 -0.82
N GLY A 77 4.38 -7.23 -0.24
CA GLY A 77 4.80 -8.60 -0.54
C GLY A 77 6.25 -8.93 -0.14
N GLY A 78 6.84 -8.11 0.74
CA GLY A 78 8.20 -8.32 1.20
C GLY A 78 8.31 -9.44 2.23
N GLU A 79 9.54 -9.90 2.49
CA GLU A 79 9.85 -11.03 3.36
C GLU A 79 9.29 -10.86 4.79
N THR A 80 9.31 -9.64 5.31
CA THR A 80 8.85 -9.31 6.68
C THR A 80 7.51 -8.58 6.70
N SER A 81 6.92 -8.29 5.55
CA SER A 81 5.73 -7.42 5.47
C SER A 81 4.47 -8.09 6.03
N PHE A 82 4.35 -9.42 5.92
CA PHE A 82 3.27 -10.18 6.56
C PHE A 82 3.38 -10.13 8.09
N GLU A 83 4.57 -10.35 8.63
CA GLU A 83 4.79 -10.25 10.08
C GLU A 83 4.46 -8.83 10.59
N LEU A 84 4.94 -7.82 9.90
CA LEU A 84 4.63 -6.43 10.21
C LEU A 84 3.11 -6.19 10.21
N ALA A 85 2.39 -6.72 9.21
CA ALA A 85 0.96 -6.50 9.06
C ALA A 85 0.15 -7.00 10.26
N TRP A 86 0.36 -8.25 10.67
CA TRP A 86 -0.40 -8.79 11.80
C TRP A 86 0.05 -8.20 13.14
N ARG A 87 1.30 -7.79 13.29
CA ARG A 87 1.79 -7.15 14.52
C ARG A 87 1.21 -5.77 14.72
N LEU A 88 1.10 -4.97 13.66
CA LEU A 88 0.52 -3.63 13.70
C LEU A 88 -0.99 -3.61 13.96
N ALA A 89 -1.68 -4.69 13.59
CA ALA A 89 -3.12 -4.82 13.77
C ALA A 89 -3.50 -4.89 15.25
N ARG A 90 -4.54 -4.15 15.66
CA ARG A 90 -5.14 -4.32 16.99
C ARG A 90 -5.88 -5.66 17.11
N PRO A 91 -6.25 -6.10 18.32
CA PRO A 91 -7.19 -7.21 18.47
C PRO A 91 -8.50 -6.96 17.70
N ASN A 92 -9.06 -8.01 17.11
CA ASN A 92 -10.26 -8.01 16.27
C ASN A 92 -10.15 -7.14 15.00
N ALA A 93 -8.95 -6.87 14.52
CA ALA A 93 -8.75 -6.13 13.27
C ALA A 93 -8.84 -7.04 12.05
N VAL A 94 -9.09 -6.40 10.89
CA VAL A 94 -8.96 -7.03 9.58
C VAL A 94 -7.58 -6.73 9.02
N VAL A 95 -6.90 -7.77 8.53
CA VAL A 95 -5.64 -7.68 7.79
C VAL A 95 -5.89 -8.15 6.36
N ALA A 96 -5.88 -7.21 5.41
CA ALA A 96 -6.05 -7.52 4.00
C ALA A 96 -4.67 -7.68 3.33
N LEU A 97 -4.41 -8.86 2.79
CA LEU A 97 -3.18 -9.20 2.07
C LEU A 97 -3.46 -9.05 0.57
N VAL A 98 -3.02 -7.94 0.01
CA VAL A 98 -3.25 -7.57 -1.40
C VAL A 98 -2.03 -7.86 -2.25
N ALA A 99 -0.85 -7.88 -1.64
CA ALA A 99 0.38 -8.21 -2.33
C ALA A 99 0.47 -9.69 -2.70
N MET A 100 1.22 -9.98 -3.75
CA MET A 100 1.62 -11.33 -4.11
C MET A 100 2.92 -11.68 -3.39
N TYR A 101 2.95 -12.83 -2.76
CA TYR A 101 4.14 -13.37 -2.09
C TYR A 101 4.79 -14.45 -2.96
N GLU A 102 6.10 -14.41 -3.05
CA GLU A 102 6.88 -15.43 -3.78
C GLU A 102 7.15 -16.67 -2.91
N ARG A 103 7.00 -16.54 -1.59
CA ARG A 103 7.28 -17.61 -0.62
C ARG A 103 6.12 -17.77 0.35
N GLU A 104 6.01 -18.95 0.92
CA GLU A 104 5.06 -19.24 1.98
C GLU A 104 5.26 -18.31 3.18
N GLN A 105 4.15 -17.91 3.79
CA GLN A 105 4.14 -17.09 4.99
C GLN A 105 3.66 -17.90 6.18
N VAL A 106 4.34 -17.77 7.31
CA VAL A 106 4.03 -18.52 8.52
C VAL A 106 3.00 -17.77 9.36
N LEU A 107 1.96 -18.44 9.79
CA LEU A 107 1.02 -17.98 10.81
C LEU A 107 1.51 -18.41 12.19
N PRO A 108 2.14 -17.56 12.98
CA PRO A 108 2.64 -17.90 14.31
C PRO A 108 1.49 -17.90 15.32
N LEU A 109 0.60 -18.89 15.26
CA LEU A 109 -0.61 -18.96 16.06
C LEU A 109 -0.40 -18.71 17.55
N PRO A 110 0.64 -19.25 18.22
CA PRO A 110 0.88 -18.95 19.63
C PRO A 110 1.02 -17.46 19.94
N ALA A 111 1.64 -16.69 19.05
CA ALA A 111 1.78 -15.23 19.19
C ALA A 111 0.51 -14.45 18.82
N MET A 112 -0.42 -15.09 18.12
CA MET A 112 -1.64 -14.46 17.62
C MET A 112 -2.88 -14.71 18.48
N TYR A 113 -2.84 -15.60 19.45
CA TYR A 113 -4.02 -16.00 20.23
C TYR A 113 -4.80 -14.83 20.84
N GLY A 114 -4.14 -13.82 21.34
CA GLY A 114 -4.80 -12.65 21.92
C GLY A 114 -5.32 -11.63 20.91
N LYS A 115 -5.09 -11.83 19.61
CA LYS A 115 -5.42 -10.83 18.58
C LYS A 115 -6.74 -11.08 17.86
N ASN A 116 -7.20 -12.33 17.74
CA ASN A 116 -8.48 -12.66 17.09
C ASN A 116 -8.64 -11.97 15.73
N LEU A 117 -7.63 -12.11 14.84
CA LEU A 117 -7.55 -11.40 13.57
C LEU A 117 -8.38 -12.06 12.47
N ILE A 118 -8.87 -11.24 11.55
CA ILE A 118 -9.50 -11.69 10.31
C ILE A 118 -8.52 -11.39 9.17
N PHE A 119 -8.05 -12.44 8.49
CA PHE A 119 -7.25 -12.30 7.26
C PHE A 119 -8.14 -12.37 6.04
N LYS A 120 -7.92 -11.43 5.11
CA LYS A 120 -8.54 -11.43 3.78
C LYS A 120 -7.45 -11.48 2.74
N THR A 121 -7.52 -12.47 1.86
CA THR A 121 -6.58 -12.65 0.75
C THR A 121 -7.36 -12.80 -0.55
N GLY A 122 -6.73 -12.55 -1.66
CA GLY A 122 -7.33 -12.82 -2.96
C GLY A 122 -6.71 -12.00 -4.09
N GLY A 123 -6.89 -12.47 -5.29
CA GLY A 123 -6.59 -11.73 -6.51
C GLY A 123 -7.66 -10.66 -6.79
N VAL A 124 -7.29 -9.68 -7.61
CA VAL A 124 -8.23 -8.63 -8.03
C VAL A 124 -9.17 -9.19 -9.08
N ASP A 125 -10.46 -9.10 -8.84
CA ASP A 125 -11.53 -9.52 -9.76
C ASP A 125 -12.15 -8.36 -10.54
N ALA A 126 -11.70 -7.11 -10.30
CA ALA A 126 -12.14 -5.88 -10.94
C ALA A 126 -13.66 -5.59 -10.87
N VAL A 127 -14.43 -6.26 -10.01
CA VAL A 127 -15.89 -6.05 -9.87
C VAL A 127 -16.29 -4.60 -9.55
N HIS A 128 -15.38 -3.82 -9.00
CA HIS A 128 -15.61 -2.41 -8.70
C HIS A 128 -15.05 -1.45 -9.75
N GLY A 129 -14.54 -1.95 -10.88
CA GLY A 129 -13.87 -1.13 -11.91
C GLY A 129 -14.77 -0.01 -12.43
N GLU A 130 -16.01 -0.30 -12.81
CA GLU A 130 -16.97 0.71 -13.30
C GLU A 130 -17.25 1.80 -12.25
N ARG A 131 -17.43 1.40 -11.00
CA ARG A 131 -17.68 2.36 -9.90
C ARG A 131 -16.46 3.26 -9.66
N LEU A 132 -15.26 2.71 -9.70
CA LEU A 132 -14.02 3.47 -9.54
C LEU A 132 -13.83 4.46 -10.69
N MET A 133 -14.12 4.05 -11.91
CA MET A 133 -14.08 4.95 -13.08
C MET A 133 -15.03 6.13 -12.91
N LYS A 134 -16.26 5.91 -12.47
CA LYS A 134 -17.22 6.99 -12.17
C LYS A 134 -16.72 7.95 -11.09
N LEU A 135 -16.00 7.45 -10.07
CA LEU A 135 -15.40 8.31 -9.05
C LEU A 135 -14.26 9.16 -9.60
N ILE A 136 -13.46 8.60 -10.50
CA ILE A 136 -12.40 9.33 -11.20
C ILE A 136 -13.00 10.40 -12.12
N GLU A 137 -13.99 10.06 -12.93
CA GLU A 137 -14.70 10.99 -13.82
C GLU A 137 -15.36 12.15 -13.04
N ALA A 138 -15.91 11.86 -11.88
CA ALA A 138 -16.50 12.87 -10.99
C ALA A 138 -15.46 13.70 -10.21
N GLY A 139 -14.16 13.43 -10.36
CA GLY A 139 -13.10 14.10 -9.62
C GLY A 139 -13.03 13.74 -8.13
N ALA A 140 -13.78 12.73 -7.69
CA ALA A 140 -13.77 12.27 -6.31
C ALA A 140 -12.56 11.38 -5.99
N LEU A 141 -11.89 10.85 -7.01
CA LEU A 141 -10.70 10.02 -6.91
C LEU A 141 -9.66 10.47 -7.94
N ASP A 142 -8.63 11.19 -7.51
CA ASP A 142 -7.52 11.57 -8.39
C ASP A 142 -6.41 10.52 -8.35
N THR A 143 -6.23 9.81 -9.46
CA THR A 143 -5.16 8.83 -9.67
C THR A 143 -4.10 9.30 -10.67
N SER A 144 -4.20 10.53 -11.19
CA SER A 144 -3.35 11.06 -12.25
C SER A 144 -1.86 11.07 -11.89
N PHE A 145 -1.54 11.33 -10.62
CA PHE A 145 -0.16 11.38 -10.13
C PHE A 145 0.56 10.03 -10.15
N LEU A 146 -0.16 8.92 -10.29
CA LEU A 146 0.44 7.59 -10.40
C LEU A 146 1.14 7.37 -11.74
N LEU A 147 0.67 8.02 -12.81
CA LEU A 147 1.27 7.92 -14.13
C LEU A 147 2.45 8.89 -14.26
N THR A 148 3.59 8.50 -13.72
CA THR A 148 4.79 9.32 -13.66
C THR A 148 5.58 9.36 -14.97
N HIS A 149 5.50 8.28 -15.76
CA HIS A 149 6.27 8.14 -17.00
C HIS A 149 5.37 7.72 -18.17
N ARG A 150 5.69 8.23 -19.36
CA ARG A 150 5.04 7.84 -20.62
C ARG A 150 6.10 7.73 -21.69
N ALA A 151 6.02 6.67 -22.49
CA ALA A 151 6.92 6.46 -23.61
C ALA A 151 6.25 5.61 -24.71
N PRO A 152 6.74 5.67 -25.95
CA PRO A 152 6.31 4.78 -27.00
C PRO A 152 6.72 3.32 -26.71
N LEU A 153 6.06 2.37 -27.38
CA LEU A 153 6.33 0.94 -27.20
C LEU A 153 7.80 0.58 -27.49
N ASN A 154 8.44 1.31 -28.40
CA ASN A 154 9.85 1.08 -28.75
C ASN A 154 10.80 1.25 -27.55
N ASP A 155 10.43 2.05 -26.55
CA ASP A 155 11.22 2.30 -25.34
C ASP A 155 10.84 1.40 -24.18
N ILE A 156 10.08 0.33 -24.40
CA ILE A 156 9.57 -0.55 -23.32
C ILE A 156 10.68 -1.17 -22.47
N LEU A 157 11.84 -1.49 -23.08
CA LEU A 157 12.96 -2.06 -22.34
C LEU A 157 13.53 -1.09 -21.30
N GLU A 158 13.61 0.20 -21.67
CA GLU A 158 13.99 1.25 -20.72
C GLU A 158 12.93 1.40 -19.62
N GLY A 159 11.64 1.31 -19.98
CA GLY A 159 10.56 1.28 -18.99
C GLY A 159 10.72 0.16 -17.96
N TYR A 160 11.03 -1.04 -18.39
CA TYR A 160 11.30 -2.17 -17.50
C TYR A 160 12.53 -1.91 -16.60
N ARG A 161 13.59 -1.34 -17.15
CA ARG A 161 14.80 -1.02 -16.40
C ARG A 161 14.50 0.01 -15.29
N VAL A 162 13.88 1.14 -15.64
CA VAL A 162 13.57 2.22 -14.71
C VAL A 162 12.59 1.76 -13.63
N PHE A 163 11.51 1.08 -14.04
CA PHE A 163 10.51 0.57 -13.11
C PHE A 163 11.08 -0.51 -12.16
N GLY A 164 11.85 -1.46 -12.70
CA GLY A 164 12.46 -2.54 -11.90
C GLY A 164 13.48 -2.02 -10.88
N GLN A 165 14.24 -1.00 -11.24
CA GLN A 165 15.20 -0.36 -10.34
C GLN A 165 14.57 0.68 -9.40
N LYS A 166 13.26 0.95 -9.51
CA LYS A 166 12.58 2.04 -8.80
C LYS A 166 13.27 3.39 -9.00
N ALA A 167 13.90 3.57 -10.16
CA ALA A 167 14.66 4.76 -10.49
C ALA A 167 13.74 5.92 -10.87
N ASP A 168 14.30 7.14 -10.87
CA ASP A 168 13.65 8.38 -11.34
C ASP A 168 12.25 8.66 -10.77
N GLY A 169 11.98 8.16 -9.55
CA GLY A 169 10.67 8.32 -8.93
C GLY A 169 9.54 7.60 -9.64
N CYS A 170 9.83 6.59 -10.46
CA CYS A 170 8.83 5.87 -11.26
C CYS A 170 7.85 5.12 -10.38
N LEU A 171 6.58 5.53 -10.44
CA LEU A 171 5.45 4.82 -9.85
C LEU A 171 4.74 3.95 -10.87
N LYS A 172 4.46 4.52 -12.05
CA LYS A 172 3.79 3.83 -13.14
C LYS A 172 4.34 4.30 -14.47
N TRP A 173 4.67 3.36 -15.34
CA TRP A 173 5.11 3.61 -16.70
C TRP A 173 3.97 3.29 -17.67
N ALA A 174 3.49 4.29 -18.39
CA ALA A 174 2.48 4.10 -19.44
C ALA A 174 3.15 3.97 -20.80
N VAL A 175 2.73 2.98 -21.57
CA VAL A 175 3.22 2.72 -22.92
C VAL A 175 2.16 3.11 -23.94
N THR A 176 2.56 3.86 -24.96
CA THR A 176 1.70 4.15 -26.12
C THR A 176 2.12 3.25 -27.28
N PRO A 177 1.19 2.52 -27.93
CA PRO A 177 1.54 1.58 -28.98
C PRO A 177 2.04 2.26 -30.27
N TYR A 178 1.71 3.53 -30.45
CA TYR A 178 2.10 4.32 -31.62
C TYR A 178 2.81 5.61 -31.20
N GLU A 179 3.83 6.01 -31.97
CA GLU A 179 4.39 7.35 -31.88
C GLU A 179 3.33 8.36 -32.28
N ARG A 180 3.16 9.40 -31.47
CA ARG A 180 2.36 10.56 -31.87
C ARG A 180 3.28 11.70 -32.21
#